data_09556fde1a3f983ad89bd2d45de46991
#
_entry.id   09556fde1a3f983ad89bd2d45de46991
#
_cell.length_a   1.000
_cell.length_b   1.000
_cell.length_c   1.000
_cell.angle_alpha   90.00
_cell.angle_beta   90.00
_cell.angle_gamma   90.00
#
_symmetry.space_group_name_H-M   'P 1'
#
loop_
_entity.id
_entity.type
_entity.pdbx_description
1 polymer ?
#
loop_
_entity_poly.entity_id
_entity_poly.type
_entity_poly.pdbx_seq_one_letter_code
_entity_poly.pdbx_strand_id
1 'polypeptide(L)'
;HAVQEAVNYVINKAINNDKISSGMVRRNSCGCQGNSKLKTISFGRISDDPEAFARRMSQFLFNKYSASETTVKMREVYVKIIYALDDYAREGNLDNEIKKDKVLEMVSTLASEEFFRFVSVDELYASVEYIQQKLISRFDNVEKHLKLNQTFIQIYKILAERNANYCKEKLEDNEFLAWQANSITRDMLVFEAYDDRAYETVVDKLTRLHMESSFLFSFEPAIIHFGTDKWQPPEYMYLKAYHNGSDAIQLPHEEQAVKYTELLSNKYLPTDRRYTLVVSPLFSNEEHYGILMCEIKHEYFNYLQSVTVQLCAALKIITLMKQQAVTQKQLKKSLIEIKENNELLRDLSRQDALTGCYNRRGFFEELRKRLSNDKNEGEKAIMVFADLDCLKTINDKFGHEEGDFAILSAAKILKHSF
;
A
#
# COMPACT_ATOMS: atom_id res chain seq x y z
N HIS A 1 -12.83 15.01 2.97
CA HIS A 1 -13.11 16.06 3.97
C HIS A 1 -12.36 15.76 5.28
N ALA A 2 -12.58 14.63 5.96
CA ALA A 2 -11.92 14.29 7.23
C ALA A 2 -10.38 14.18 7.14
N VAL A 3 -9.88 13.60 6.03
CA VAL A 3 -8.44 13.55 5.73
C VAL A 3 -7.90 14.96 5.49
N GLN A 4 -8.66 15.81 4.81
CA GLN A 4 -8.29 17.21 4.56
C GLN A 4 -8.26 18.00 5.88
N GLU A 5 -9.19 17.75 6.80
CA GLU A 5 -9.18 18.38 8.13
C GLU A 5 -8.06 17.88 9.03
N ALA A 6 -7.75 16.57 9.00
CA ALA A 6 -6.61 16.00 9.73
C ALA A 6 -5.28 16.52 9.18
N VAL A 7 -5.13 16.56 7.87
CA VAL A 7 -3.96 17.15 7.18
C VAL A 7 -3.89 18.65 7.47
N ASN A 8 -5.01 19.39 7.43
CA ASN A 8 -5.05 20.80 7.74
C ASN A 8 -4.76 21.09 9.23
N TYR A 9 -5.19 20.22 10.15
CA TYR A 9 -4.82 20.31 11.57
C TYR A 9 -3.33 20.12 11.79
N VAL A 10 -2.74 19.13 11.13
CA VAL A 10 -1.29 18.86 11.15
C VAL A 10 -0.52 20.01 10.53
N ILE A 11 -0.94 20.51 9.38
CA ILE A 11 -0.34 21.65 8.68
C ILE A 11 -0.47 22.93 9.52
N ASN A 12 -1.62 23.23 10.07
CA ASN A 12 -1.82 24.45 10.87
C ASN A 12 -1.02 24.46 12.18
N LYS A 13 -0.72 23.27 12.75
CA LYS A 13 0.15 23.17 13.93
C LYS A 13 1.64 23.29 13.59
N ALA A 14 2.04 22.86 12.38
CA ALA A 14 3.40 23.02 11.87
C ALA A 14 3.69 24.44 11.34
N ILE A 15 2.69 25.14 10.78
CA ILE A 15 2.80 26.46 10.14
C ILE A 15 2.99 27.61 11.16
N ASN A 16 2.69 27.40 12.44
CA ASN A 16 2.84 28.47 13.42
C ASN A 16 4.30 28.89 13.71
N ASN A 17 5.29 28.23 13.11
CA ASN A 17 6.70 28.55 13.37
C ASN A 17 7.57 28.96 12.17
N ASP A 18 7.15 28.76 10.91
CA ASP A 18 7.93 29.23 9.76
C ASP A 18 7.06 29.45 8.51
N LYS A 19 7.26 30.59 7.84
CA LYS A 19 6.62 30.89 6.55
C LYS A 19 7.14 29.97 5.47
N ILE A 20 6.40 28.90 5.15
CA ILE A 20 6.67 28.06 3.99
C ILE A 20 5.94 28.67 2.79
N SER A 21 6.68 29.10 1.77
CA SER A 21 6.11 29.46 0.49
C SER A 21 5.64 28.19 -0.21
N SER A 22 4.33 27.93 -0.22
CA SER A 22 3.75 26.82 -0.97
C SER A 22 3.77 27.10 -2.47
N GLY A 23 4.71 26.53 -3.19
CA GLY A 23 4.65 26.44 -4.64
C GLY A 23 3.57 25.44 -5.08
N MET A 24 2.66 25.86 -5.96
CA MET A 24 1.66 24.96 -6.52
C MET A 24 2.35 23.95 -7.47
N VAL A 25 2.46 22.69 -7.07
CA VAL A 25 2.95 21.62 -7.94
C VAL A 25 1.80 21.17 -8.84
N ARG A 26 1.84 21.54 -10.12
CA ARG A 26 0.91 21.01 -11.14
C ARG A 26 1.28 19.55 -11.44
N ARG A 27 0.37 18.61 -11.19
CA ARG A 27 0.54 17.20 -11.53
C ARG A 27 0.04 16.91 -12.95
N ASN A 28 0.73 16.00 -13.65
CA ASN A 28 0.31 15.48 -14.95
C ASN A 28 -0.99 14.66 -14.91
N SER A 29 -1.41 14.24 -13.71
CA SER A 29 -2.61 13.42 -13.51
C SER A 29 -3.94 14.16 -13.67
N CYS A 30 -3.93 15.50 -13.80
CA CYS A 30 -5.18 16.26 -13.97
C CYS A 30 -5.67 16.36 -15.41
N GLY A 31 -4.97 15.76 -16.40
CA GLY A 31 -5.30 15.90 -17.83
C GLY A 31 -5.13 17.33 -18.39
N CYS A 32 -4.56 18.24 -17.59
CA CYS A 32 -4.39 19.65 -17.96
C CYS A 32 -3.22 19.90 -18.90
N GLN A 33 -2.50 18.88 -19.34
CA GLN A 33 -1.62 18.99 -20.49
C GLN A 33 -2.48 18.94 -21.76
N GLY A 34 -3.02 20.09 -22.12
CA GLY A 34 -3.44 20.31 -23.48
C GLY A 34 -2.27 19.99 -24.40
N ASN A 35 -2.57 19.30 -25.50
CA ASN A 35 -1.67 18.98 -26.60
C ASN A 35 -0.48 19.95 -26.63
N SER A 36 0.69 19.46 -26.22
CA SER A 36 1.93 20.18 -26.42
C SER A 36 2.17 20.23 -27.95
N LYS A 37 1.54 21.19 -28.64
CA LYS A 37 2.14 21.70 -29.85
C LYS A 37 3.58 21.99 -29.45
N LEU A 38 4.54 21.35 -30.11
CA LEU A 38 5.96 21.67 -30.04
C LEU A 38 6.04 23.19 -29.97
N LYS A 39 6.25 23.74 -28.75
CA LYS A 39 6.45 25.17 -28.59
C LYS A 39 7.76 25.44 -29.33
N THR A 40 7.69 26.13 -30.44
CA THR A 40 8.89 26.59 -31.13
C THR A 40 9.69 27.40 -30.11
N ILE A 41 10.80 26.82 -29.66
CA ILE A 41 11.66 27.47 -28.65
C ILE A 41 12.34 28.62 -29.37
N SER A 42 12.00 29.85 -29.02
CA SER A 42 12.57 31.06 -29.62
C SER A 42 13.65 31.59 -28.66
N PHE A 43 14.88 31.63 -29.11
CA PHE A 43 16.00 32.18 -28.35
C PHE A 43 16.12 33.70 -28.45
N GLY A 44 15.31 34.36 -29.27
CA GLY A 44 15.39 35.79 -29.53
C GLY A 44 16.68 36.22 -30.27
N ARG A 45 16.95 37.53 -30.39
CA ARG A 45 18.22 38.02 -30.90
C ARG A 45 19.30 37.88 -29.79
N ILE A 46 20.33 37.04 -30.06
CA ILE A 46 21.46 36.83 -29.18
C ILE A 46 22.66 37.58 -29.76
N SER A 47 23.45 38.23 -28.91
CA SER A 47 24.70 38.89 -29.26
C SER A 47 25.67 37.94 -29.96
N ASP A 48 26.46 38.46 -30.89
CA ASP A 48 27.55 37.70 -31.54
C ASP A 48 28.79 37.55 -30.69
N ASP A 49 28.78 38.21 -29.52
CA ASP A 49 29.84 38.00 -28.49
C ASP A 49 29.75 36.57 -27.93
N PRO A 50 30.83 35.78 -28.03
CA PRO A 50 30.83 34.38 -27.57
C PRO A 50 30.51 34.23 -26.09
N GLU A 51 30.86 35.17 -25.25
CA GLU A 51 30.60 35.12 -23.81
C GLU A 51 29.11 35.34 -23.51
N ALA A 52 28.51 36.37 -24.11
CA ALA A 52 27.06 36.63 -23.98
C ALA A 52 26.25 35.47 -24.56
N PHE A 53 26.67 34.87 -25.64
CA PHE A 53 26.07 33.71 -26.27
C PHE A 53 26.08 32.48 -25.32
N ALA A 54 27.26 32.13 -24.80
CA ALA A 54 27.43 30.99 -23.89
C ALA A 54 26.63 31.16 -22.60
N ARG A 55 26.62 32.35 -22.01
CA ARG A 55 25.80 32.68 -20.84
C ARG A 55 24.31 32.53 -21.13
N ARG A 56 23.82 32.98 -22.28
CA ARG A 56 22.41 32.89 -22.65
C ARG A 56 21.95 31.45 -22.83
N MET A 57 22.75 30.63 -23.50
CA MET A 57 22.47 29.21 -23.71
C MET A 57 22.48 28.44 -22.39
N SER A 58 23.45 28.76 -21.51
CA SER A 58 23.51 28.18 -20.18
C SER A 58 22.29 28.58 -19.32
N GLN A 59 21.88 29.83 -19.36
CA GLN A 59 20.68 30.28 -18.65
C GLN A 59 19.43 29.55 -19.16
N PHE A 60 19.31 29.33 -20.46
CA PHE A 60 18.19 28.63 -21.06
C PHE A 60 18.06 27.20 -20.50
N LEU A 61 19.14 26.44 -20.46
CA LEU A 61 19.12 25.04 -19.97
C LEU A 61 18.97 24.92 -18.45
N PHE A 62 19.56 25.82 -17.68
CA PHE A 62 19.69 25.65 -16.24
C PHE A 62 18.88 26.65 -15.38
N ASN A 63 18.09 27.52 -15.99
CA ASN A 63 17.38 28.58 -15.25
C ASN A 63 16.29 28.06 -14.29
N LYS A 64 15.78 26.85 -14.53
CA LYS A 64 14.72 26.24 -13.75
C LYS A 64 15.22 25.56 -12.45
N TYR A 65 16.53 25.44 -12.30
CA TYR A 65 17.10 24.62 -11.23
C TYR A 65 17.78 25.52 -10.17
N SER A 66 17.61 25.12 -8.92
CA SER A 66 18.30 25.79 -7.81
C SER A 66 19.83 25.67 -7.97
N ALA A 67 20.55 26.63 -7.48
CA ALA A 67 22.02 26.66 -7.51
C ALA A 67 22.62 25.61 -6.54
N SER A 68 22.45 24.32 -6.85
CA SER A 68 23.20 23.26 -6.19
C SER A 68 24.64 23.25 -6.73
N GLU A 69 25.58 22.73 -5.94
CA GLU A 69 26.99 22.60 -6.38
C GLU A 69 27.11 21.83 -7.69
N THR A 70 26.30 20.77 -7.84
CA THR A 70 26.22 19.94 -9.05
C THR A 70 25.77 20.74 -10.27
N THR A 71 24.67 21.51 -10.15
CA THR A 71 24.16 22.30 -11.27
C THR A 71 25.10 23.44 -11.66
N VAL A 72 25.86 23.99 -10.73
CA VAL A 72 26.92 24.98 -11.02
C VAL A 72 28.04 24.35 -11.84
N LYS A 73 28.56 23.19 -11.42
CA LYS A 73 29.59 22.44 -12.17
C LYS A 73 29.15 22.09 -13.58
N MET A 74 27.92 21.57 -13.75
CA MET A 74 27.35 21.24 -15.06
C MET A 74 27.24 22.46 -15.95
N ARG A 75 26.83 23.59 -15.41
CA ARG A 75 26.74 24.88 -16.12
C ARG A 75 28.10 25.35 -16.62
N GLU A 76 29.14 25.22 -15.80
CA GLU A 76 30.49 25.57 -16.18
C GLU A 76 31.04 24.68 -17.30
N VAL A 77 30.80 23.36 -17.22
CA VAL A 77 31.20 22.42 -18.29
C VAL A 77 30.46 22.75 -19.60
N TYR A 78 29.15 23.01 -19.53
CA TYR A 78 28.37 23.38 -20.69
C TYR A 78 28.89 24.67 -21.39
N VAL A 79 29.20 25.67 -20.60
CA VAL A 79 29.82 26.93 -21.11
C VAL A 79 31.16 26.66 -21.79
N LYS A 80 32.03 25.82 -21.18
CA LYS A 80 33.29 25.41 -21.77
C LYS A 80 33.11 24.67 -23.10
N ILE A 81 32.07 23.83 -23.23
CA ILE A 81 31.73 23.14 -24.50
C ILE A 81 31.38 24.19 -25.58
N ILE A 82 30.59 25.21 -25.26
CA ILE A 82 30.24 26.26 -26.23
C ILE A 82 31.50 27.00 -26.71
N TYR A 83 32.39 27.34 -25.79
CA TYR A 83 33.67 27.96 -26.17
C TYR A 83 34.55 27.04 -27.03
N ALA A 84 34.62 25.77 -26.71
CA ALA A 84 35.40 24.80 -27.49
C ALA A 84 34.80 24.61 -28.89
N LEU A 85 33.47 24.59 -29.03
CA LEU A 85 32.76 24.57 -30.30
C LEU A 85 32.98 25.84 -31.13
N ASP A 86 32.97 27.01 -30.47
CA ASP A 86 33.23 28.29 -31.10
C ASP A 86 34.69 28.35 -31.62
N ASP A 87 35.65 27.89 -30.85
CA ASP A 87 37.08 27.83 -31.25
C ASP A 87 37.30 26.81 -32.38
N TYR A 88 36.66 25.63 -32.30
CA TYR A 88 36.69 24.63 -33.37
C TYR A 88 36.11 25.16 -34.69
N ALA A 89 35.02 25.93 -34.60
CA ALA A 89 34.37 26.52 -35.76
C ALA A 89 35.09 27.78 -36.34
N ARG A 90 36.25 28.16 -35.85
CA ARG A 90 37.05 29.27 -36.44
C ARG A 90 37.74 28.82 -37.71
N GLU A 91 38.02 29.79 -38.55
CA GLU A 91 38.72 29.54 -39.81
C GLU A 91 40.07 28.90 -39.61
N GLY A 92 40.36 27.76 -40.28
CA GLY A 92 41.55 26.98 -40.15
C GLY A 92 41.56 25.90 -39.03
N ASN A 93 40.52 25.84 -38.18
CA ASN A 93 40.44 24.86 -37.10
C ASN A 93 39.56 23.64 -37.42
N LEU A 94 38.69 23.70 -38.44
CA LEU A 94 37.74 22.62 -38.80
C LEU A 94 38.40 21.29 -39.22
N ASP A 95 39.68 21.33 -39.63
CA ASP A 95 40.51 20.15 -39.97
C ASP A 95 41.33 19.65 -38.76
N ASN A 96 41.18 20.26 -37.59
CA ASN A 96 41.92 19.88 -36.40
C ASN A 96 41.18 18.82 -35.64
N GLU A 97 41.51 17.55 -35.90
CA GLU A 97 40.91 16.39 -35.22
C GLU A 97 41.05 16.44 -33.68
N ILE A 98 42.19 16.98 -33.17
CA ILE A 98 42.42 17.10 -31.72
C ILE A 98 41.39 18.05 -31.08
N LYS A 99 41.05 19.15 -31.72
CA LYS A 99 40.02 20.08 -31.24
C LYS A 99 38.63 19.46 -31.30
N LYS A 100 38.34 18.72 -32.36
CA LYS A 100 37.10 17.98 -32.54
C LYS A 100 36.93 16.93 -31.45
N ASP A 101 37.95 16.08 -31.24
CA ASP A 101 37.91 15.01 -30.23
C ASP A 101 37.74 15.58 -28.82
N LYS A 102 38.42 16.69 -28.51
CA LYS A 102 38.22 17.39 -27.24
C LYS A 102 36.79 17.85 -27.01
N VAL A 103 36.12 18.37 -28.04
CA VAL A 103 34.69 18.76 -27.94
C VAL A 103 33.84 17.53 -27.69
N LEU A 104 34.06 16.44 -28.41
CA LEU A 104 33.26 15.20 -28.27
C LEU A 104 33.45 14.57 -26.88
N GLU A 105 34.68 14.57 -26.35
CA GLU A 105 35.00 14.11 -25.00
C GLU A 105 34.26 14.95 -23.93
N MET A 106 34.31 16.28 -24.07
CA MET A 106 33.62 17.19 -23.15
C MET A 106 32.10 16.97 -23.19
N VAL A 107 31.50 16.77 -24.38
CA VAL A 107 30.08 16.44 -24.51
C VAL A 107 29.75 15.11 -23.86
N SER A 108 30.56 14.08 -24.08
CA SER A 108 30.40 12.76 -23.46
C SER A 108 30.47 12.83 -21.94
N THR A 109 31.37 13.66 -21.40
CA THR A 109 31.52 13.87 -19.95
C THR A 109 30.34 14.61 -19.35
N LEU A 110 29.80 15.63 -20.04
CA LEU A 110 28.62 16.36 -19.59
C LEU A 110 27.37 15.47 -19.61
N ALA A 111 27.20 14.66 -20.65
CA ALA A 111 26.04 13.80 -20.86
C ALA A 111 26.02 12.59 -19.92
N SER A 112 26.16 12.85 -18.60
CA SER A 112 26.03 11.87 -17.54
C SER A 112 24.57 11.64 -17.16
N GLU A 113 24.29 10.56 -16.42
CA GLU A 113 22.95 10.30 -15.86
C GLU A 113 22.45 11.47 -15.02
N GLU A 114 23.34 12.03 -14.19
CA GLU A 114 23.03 13.17 -13.34
C GLU A 114 22.60 14.40 -14.17
N PHE A 115 23.22 14.61 -15.33
CA PHE A 115 22.85 15.69 -16.26
C PHE A 115 21.41 15.51 -16.77
N PHE A 116 21.02 14.30 -17.20
CA PHE A 116 19.67 14.04 -17.70
C PHE A 116 18.59 14.06 -16.61
N ARG A 117 18.95 13.99 -15.33
CA ARG A 117 18.00 14.23 -14.22
C ARG A 117 17.56 15.70 -14.15
N PHE A 118 18.46 16.61 -14.52
CA PHE A 118 18.21 18.06 -14.41
C PHE A 118 17.79 18.72 -15.71
N VAL A 119 18.22 18.23 -16.87
CA VAL A 119 18.01 18.87 -18.15
C VAL A 119 16.98 18.13 -18.98
N SER A 120 15.98 18.87 -19.48
CA SER A 120 15.01 18.32 -20.44
C SER A 120 15.69 17.99 -21.75
N VAL A 121 15.47 16.79 -22.27
CA VAL A 121 16.02 16.31 -23.54
C VAL A 121 15.63 17.21 -24.69
N ASP A 122 14.37 17.65 -24.75
CA ASP A 122 13.88 18.55 -25.79
C ASP A 122 14.58 19.91 -25.76
N GLU A 123 14.79 20.48 -24.58
CA GLU A 123 15.52 21.75 -24.41
C GLU A 123 16.99 21.60 -24.76
N LEU A 124 17.61 20.46 -24.45
CA LEU A 124 19.00 20.16 -24.80
C LEU A 124 19.16 20.09 -26.34
N TYR A 125 18.33 19.30 -27.02
CA TYR A 125 18.39 19.20 -28.48
C TYR A 125 18.13 20.55 -29.16
N ALA A 126 17.14 21.30 -28.71
CA ALA A 126 16.87 22.64 -29.20
C ALA A 126 18.06 23.59 -29.01
N SER A 127 18.77 23.51 -27.90
CA SER A 127 19.97 24.31 -27.66
C SER A 127 21.13 23.92 -28.57
N VAL A 128 21.34 22.62 -28.77
CA VAL A 128 22.40 22.11 -29.68
C VAL A 128 22.10 22.49 -31.12
N GLU A 129 20.86 22.36 -31.57
CA GLU A 129 20.42 22.77 -32.92
C GLU A 129 20.66 24.27 -33.14
N TYR A 130 20.31 25.09 -32.16
CA TYR A 130 20.49 26.54 -32.26
C TYR A 130 22.00 26.91 -32.35
N ILE A 131 22.85 26.25 -31.53
CA ILE A 131 24.31 26.42 -31.58
C ILE A 131 24.84 26.03 -32.99
N GLN A 132 24.40 24.87 -33.49
CA GLN A 132 24.76 24.40 -34.84
C GLN A 132 24.40 25.41 -35.93
N GLN A 133 23.16 25.88 -35.97
CA GLN A 133 22.72 26.87 -36.94
C GLN A 133 23.53 28.17 -36.88
N LYS A 134 23.81 28.65 -35.64
CA LYS A 134 24.62 29.84 -35.42
C LYS A 134 26.05 29.70 -35.91
N LEU A 135 26.67 28.53 -35.70
CA LEU A 135 28.03 28.28 -36.16
C LEU A 135 28.10 28.07 -37.68
N ILE A 136 27.14 27.37 -38.27
CA ILE A 136 27.05 27.18 -39.73
C ILE A 136 26.91 28.53 -40.47
N SER A 137 26.10 29.45 -39.92
CA SER A 137 25.85 30.76 -40.55
C SER A 137 27.10 31.63 -40.66
N ARG A 138 28.23 31.24 -40.08
CA ARG A 138 29.53 31.97 -40.21
C ARG A 138 30.30 31.62 -41.48
N PHE A 139 29.91 30.58 -42.16
CA PHE A 139 30.62 30.09 -43.34
C PHE A 139 29.76 30.23 -44.60
N ASP A 140 30.37 30.67 -45.71
CA ASP A 140 29.74 30.67 -47.05
C ASP A 140 30.14 29.43 -47.86
N ASN A 141 31.02 28.55 -47.31
CA ASN A 141 31.60 27.40 -48.01
C ASN A 141 30.88 26.11 -47.64
N VAL A 142 30.33 25.39 -48.65
CA VAL A 142 29.64 24.11 -48.46
C VAL A 142 30.48 23.02 -47.81
N GLU A 143 31.78 22.96 -48.13
CA GLU A 143 32.70 21.98 -47.54
C GLU A 143 32.82 22.17 -46.02
N LYS A 144 32.94 23.43 -45.58
CA LYS A 144 33.00 23.76 -44.16
C LYS A 144 31.69 23.45 -43.44
N HIS A 145 30.53 23.71 -44.09
CA HIS A 145 29.23 23.29 -43.58
C HIS A 145 29.14 21.79 -43.42
N LEU A 146 29.69 21.00 -44.36
CA LEU A 146 29.65 19.55 -44.28
C LEU A 146 30.49 19.02 -43.11
N LYS A 147 31.71 19.52 -42.92
CA LYS A 147 32.58 19.13 -41.82
C LYS A 147 31.97 19.47 -40.46
N LEU A 148 31.43 20.64 -40.28
CA LEU A 148 30.74 21.05 -39.07
C LEU A 148 29.50 20.19 -38.79
N ASN A 149 28.68 19.93 -39.81
CA ASN A 149 27.52 19.05 -39.68
C ASN A 149 27.91 17.63 -39.29
N GLN A 150 29.01 17.07 -39.83
CA GLN A 150 29.50 15.75 -39.42
C GLN A 150 29.88 15.71 -37.95
N THR A 151 30.49 16.78 -37.42
CA THR A 151 30.77 16.88 -35.98
C THR A 151 29.49 16.95 -35.12
N PHE A 152 28.51 17.73 -35.54
CA PHE A 152 27.22 17.78 -34.83
C PHE A 152 26.47 16.47 -34.89
N ILE A 153 26.53 15.70 -35.98
CA ILE A 153 25.98 14.34 -36.04
C ILE A 153 26.62 13.44 -34.97
N GLN A 154 27.94 13.56 -34.76
CA GLN A 154 28.61 12.81 -33.69
C GLN A 154 28.16 13.27 -32.28
N ILE A 155 27.97 14.56 -32.07
CA ILE A 155 27.42 15.11 -30.84
C ILE A 155 26.01 14.55 -30.58
N TYR A 156 25.13 14.61 -31.58
CA TYR A 156 23.77 14.06 -31.45
C TYR A 156 23.78 12.56 -31.16
N LYS A 157 24.71 11.82 -31.78
CA LYS A 157 24.85 10.38 -31.52
C LYS A 157 25.25 10.12 -30.07
N ILE A 158 26.26 10.83 -29.53
CA ILE A 158 26.67 10.72 -28.13
C ILE A 158 25.50 11.04 -27.19
N LEU A 159 24.80 12.15 -27.43
CA LEU A 159 23.65 12.54 -26.60
C LEU A 159 22.53 11.52 -26.66
N ALA A 160 22.23 10.98 -27.84
CA ALA A 160 21.18 9.98 -28.03
C ALA A 160 21.52 8.66 -27.30
N GLU A 161 22.74 8.16 -27.45
CA GLU A 161 23.21 6.93 -26.79
C GLU A 161 23.20 7.08 -25.27
N ARG A 162 23.70 8.20 -24.75
CA ARG A 162 23.71 8.47 -23.32
C ARG A 162 22.32 8.62 -22.74
N ASN A 163 21.44 9.35 -23.45
CA ASN A 163 20.03 9.48 -23.03
C ASN A 163 19.29 8.13 -23.08
N ALA A 164 19.54 7.31 -24.11
CA ALA A 164 18.94 5.98 -24.20
C ALA A 164 19.34 5.07 -23.03
N ASN A 165 20.64 5.10 -22.67
CA ASN A 165 21.13 4.36 -21.51
C ASN A 165 20.49 4.85 -20.20
N TYR A 166 20.43 6.16 -19.99
CA TYR A 166 19.75 6.75 -18.82
C TYR A 166 18.27 6.35 -18.76
N CYS A 167 17.55 6.39 -19.89
CA CYS A 167 16.14 5.98 -19.95
C CYS A 167 15.99 4.48 -19.64
N LYS A 168 16.90 3.65 -20.13
CA LYS A 168 16.87 2.20 -19.88
C LYS A 168 17.10 1.90 -18.40
N GLU A 169 18.13 2.44 -17.79
CA GLU A 169 18.43 2.27 -16.37
C GLU A 169 17.28 2.76 -15.51
N LYS A 170 16.73 3.93 -15.83
CA LYS A 170 15.56 4.46 -15.12
C LYS A 170 14.32 3.59 -15.27
N LEU A 171 14.13 2.93 -16.42
CA LEU A 171 13.02 2.00 -16.62
C LEU A 171 13.22 0.74 -15.75
N GLU A 172 14.42 0.16 -15.75
CA GLU A 172 14.76 -1.01 -14.93
C GLU A 172 14.57 -0.73 -13.45
N ASP A 173 15.04 0.43 -12.96
CA ASP A 173 14.82 0.89 -11.58
C ASP A 173 13.32 1.04 -11.28
N ASN A 174 12.56 1.66 -12.17
CA ASN A 174 11.13 1.85 -12.00
C ASN A 174 10.38 0.51 -11.96
N GLU A 175 10.73 -0.45 -12.81
CA GLU A 175 10.15 -1.80 -12.81
C GLU A 175 10.45 -2.52 -11.50
N PHE A 176 11.67 -2.46 -11.02
CA PHE A 176 12.07 -3.03 -9.74
C PHE A 176 11.28 -2.43 -8.56
N LEU A 177 11.21 -1.10 -8.49
CA LEU A 177 10.47 -0.40 -7.44
C LEU A 177 8.96 -0.68 -7.51
N ALA A 178 8.39 -0.73 -8.71
CA ALA A 178 6.99 -1.11 -8.90
C ALA A 178 6.73 -2.55 -8.45
N TRP A 179 7.63 -3.48 -8.76
CA TRP A 179 7.55 -4.87 -8.29
C TRP A 179 7.61 -4.94 -6.77
N GLN A 180 8.52 -4.21 -6.12
CA GLN A 180 8.64 -4.13 -4.65
C GLN A 180 7.33 -3.61 -4.03
N ALA A 181 6.80 -2.50 -4.54
CA ALA A 181 5.55 -1.93 -4.04
C ALA A 181 4.37 -2.91 -4.19
N ASN A 182 4.24 -3.56 -5.36
CA ASN A 182 3.15 -4.49 -5.64
C ASN A 182 3.25 -5.80 -4.83
N SER A 183 4.43 -6.17 -4.34
CA SER A 183 4.60 -7.36 -3.52
C SER A 183 4.14 -7.19 -2.06
N ILE A 184 3.88 -5.97 -1.60
CA ILE A 184 3.52 -5.67 -0.20
C ILE A 184 2.28 -6.45 0.25
N THR A 185 1.19 -6.41 -0.54
CA THR A 185 -0.05 -7.14 -0.21
C THR A 185 0.21 -8.63 -0.05
N ARG A 186 0.92 -9.25 -1.00
CA ARG A 186 1.23 -10.67 -0.96
C ARG A 186 2.01 -11.04 0.31
N ASP A 187 3.01 -10.26 0.65
CA ASP A 187 3.94 -10.58 1.73
C ASP A 187 3.33 -10.33 3.11
N MET A 188 2.41 -9.37 3.24
CA MET A 188 1.59 -9.24 4.44
C MET A 188 0.66 -10.44 4.65
N LEU A 189 0.12 -11.01 3.58
CA LEU A 189 -0.84 -12.12 3.66
C LEU A 189 -0.19 -13.50 3.86
N VAL A 190 1.14 -13.59 3.91
CA VAL A 190 1.86 -14.81 4.33
C VAL A 190 1.68 -15.07 5.82
N PHE A 191 1.47 -14.01 6.61
CA PHE A 191 1.33 -14.10 8.07
C PHE A 191 -0.12 -14.37 8.48
N GLU A 192 -0.30 -14.97 9.65
CA GLU A 192 -1.62 -15.12 10.25
C GLU A 192 -2.25 -13.76 10.56
N ALA A 193 -3.58 -13.69 10.59
CA ALA A 193 -4.32 -12.44 10.75
C ALA A 193 -4.02 -11.63 12.02
N TYR A 194 -3.38 -12.25 13.02
CA TYR A 194 -2.99 -11.62 14.30
C TYR A 194 -1.47 -11.52 14.49
N ASP A 195 -0.69 -11.79 13.45
CA ASP A 195 0.77 -11.73 13.51
C ASP A 195 1.27 -10.34 13.10
N ASP A 196 1.75 -9.57 14.05
CA ASP A 196 2.23 -8.21 13.83
C ASP A 196 3.56 -8.16 13.04
N ARG A 197 4.26 -9.30 12.82
CA ARG A 197 5.46 -9.39 11.95
C ARG A 197 5.16 -8.99 10.50
N ALA A 198 3.90 -9.07 10.09
CA ALA A 198 3.47 -8.55 8.80
C ALA A 198 3.81 -7.07 8.61
N TYR A 199 3.70 -6.26 9.66
CA TYR A 199 3.99 -4.82 9.62
C TYR A 199 5.49 -4.53 9.53
N GLU A 200 6.32 -5.30 10.23
CA GLU A 200 7.78 -5.21 10.14
C GLU A 200 8.27 -5.52 8.72
N THR A 201 7.75 -6.59 8.12
CA THR A 201 8.06 -6.97 6.72
C THR A 201 7.71 -5.85 5.74
N VAL A 202 6.60 -5.14 5.96
CA VAL A 202 6.24 -3.99 5.13
C VAL A 202 7.25 -2.86 5.32
N VAL A 203 7.55 -2.49 6.55
CA VAL A 203 8.46 -1.39 6.87
C VAL A 203 9.85 -1.67 6.32
N ASP A 204 10.35 -2.92 6.38
CA ASP A 204 11.61 -3.32 5.73
C ASP A 204 11.59 -3.06 4.22
N LYS A 205 10.47 -3.33 3.55
CA LYS A 205 10.34 -3.01 2.11
C LYS A 205 10.32 -1.53 1.82
N LEU A 206 9.78 -0.71 2.71
CA LEU A 206 9.76 0.74 2.53
C LEU A 206 11.19 1.32 2.50
N THR A 207 12.14 0.72 3.22
CA THR A 207 13.56 1.11 3.12
C THR A 207 14.09 0.91 1.70
N ARG A 208 13.73 -0.20 1.04
CA ARG A 208 14.13 -0.52 -0.33
C ARG A 208 13.46 0.37 -1.38
N LEU A 209 12.37 1.03 -1.02
CA LEU A 209 11.65 2.01 -1.84
C LEU A 209 12.15 3.44 -1.62
N HIS A 210 13.37 3.60 -1.09
CA HIS A 210 14.02 4.88 -0.83
C HIS A 210 13.25 5.80 0.14
N MET A 211 12.50 5.21 1.08
CA MET A 211 11.95 5.93 2.21
C MET A 211 13.01 5.98 3.31
N GLU A 212 13.48 7.19 3.65
CA GLU A 212 14.58 7.39 4.61
C GLU A 212 14.14 7.09 6.05
N SER A 213 12.88 7.33 6.36
CA SER A 213 12.21 6.86 7.57
C SER A 213 10.74 6.56 7.29
N SER A 214 10.16 5.59 8.00
CA SER A 214 8.75 5.29 7.89
C SER A 214 8.18 4.76 9.21
N PHE A 215 6.91 5.10 9.47
CA PHE A 215 6.17 4.81 10.69
C PHE A 215 4.78 4.35 10.30
N LEU A 216 4.43 3.10 10.63
CA LEU A 216 3.15 2.50 10.30
C LEU A 216 2.27 2.42 11.55
N PHE A 217 1.27 3.29 11.60
CA PHE A 217 0.30 3.34 12.69
C PHE A 217 -1.00 2.67 12.29
N SER A 218 -1.60 1.91 13.21
CA SER A 218 -2.94 1.34 13.03
C SER A 218 -3.96 1.93 13.99
N PHE A 219 -5.23 1.89 13.59
CA PHE A 219 -6.37 2.02 14.49
C PHE A 219 -6.81 0.63 14.95
N GLU A 220 -7.04 0.46 16.24
CA GLU A 220 -7.52 -0.79 16.81
C GLU A 220 -8.70 -0.53 17.77
N PRO A 221 -9.92 -0.86 17.36
CA PRO A 221 -10.33 -1.39 16.06
C PRO A 221 -10.24 -0.38 14.92
N ALA A 222 -10.36 -0.83 13.66
CA ALA A 222 -10.50 0.07 12.51
C ALA A 222 -11.72 0.99 12.70
N ILE A 223 -11.56 2.25 12.31
CA ILE A 223 -12.59 3.28 12.52
C ILE A 223 -13.51 3.31 11.30
N ILE A 224 -14.82 3.21 11.53
CA ILE A 224 -15.82 3.43 10.47
C ILE A 224 -16.19 4.92 10.49
N HIS A 225 -16.00 5.59 9.36
CA HIS A 225 -16.32 7.00 9.20
C HIS A 225 -17.05 7.24 7.88
N PHE A 226 -18.24 7.78 7.98
CA PHE A 226 -19.03 8.22 6.83
C PHE A 226 -18.69 9.68 6.52
N GLY A 227 -18.46 9.99 5.23
CA GLY A 227 -17.99 11.32 4.81
C GLY A 227 -18.92 12.51 5.15
N THR A 228 -20.15 12.22 5.63
CA THR A 228 -21.12 13.21 6.15
C THR A 228 -20.87 13.57 7.61
N ASP A 229 -20.14 12.77 8.35
CA ASP A 229 -19.95 12.93 9.77
C ASP A 229 -18.72 13.76 10.07
N LYS A 230 -18.71 14.43 11.23
CA LYS A 230 -17.51 15.11 11.68
C LYS A 230 -16.48 14.08 12.15
N TRP A 231 -15.24 14.16 11.62
CA TRP A 231 -14.16 13.31 12.04
C TRP A 231 -13.89 13.48 13.55
N GLN A 232 -13.89 12.35 14.25
CA GLN A 232 -13.51 12.27 15.66
C GLN A 232 -12.21 11.47 15.76
N PRO A 233 -11.08 12.10 16.08
CA PRO A 233 -9.82 11.39 16.22
C PRO A 233 -9.89 10.43 17.40
N PRO A 234 -9.30 9.22 17.30
CA PRO A 234 -9.17 8.32 18.44
C PRO A 234 -8.21 8.92 19.48
N GLU A 235 -8.30 8.48 20.72
CA GLU A 235 -7.38 8.91 21.76
C GLU A 235 -5.97 8.38 21.52
N TYR A 236 -5.87 7.11 21.05
CA TYR A 236 -4.61 6.43 20.77
C TYR A 236 -4.56 5.87 19.37
N MET A 237 -3.35 5.80 18.84
CA MET A 237 -2.96 5.03 17.66
C MET A 237 -1.85 4.05 18.06
N TYR A 238 -1.73 2.95 17.32
CA TYR A 238 -0.77 1.90 17.63
C TYR A 238 0.33 1.87 16.58
N LEU A 239 1.56 2.26 16.97
CA LEU A 239 2.74 2.17 16.10
C LEU A 239 3.17 0.71 15.99
N LYS A 240 2.82 0.06 14.90
CA LYS A 240 3.07 -1.36 14.67
C LYS A 240 4.52 -1.66 14.36
N ALA A 241 5.09 -0.89 13.45
CA ALA A 241 6.49 -1.00 13.06
C ALA A 241 6.99 0.35 12.52
N TYR A 242 8.28 0.55 12.62
CA TYR A 242 8.94 1.74 12.08
C TYR A 242 10.39 1.44 11.68
N HIS A 243 10.96 2.29 10.85
CA HIS A 243 12.39 2.45 10.70
C HIS A 243 12.76 3.94 10.69
N ASN A 244 13.95 4.25 11.14
CA ASN A 244 14.47 5.61 11.21
C ASN A 244 15.95 5.61 10.77
N GLY A 245 16.16 5.33 9.46
CA GLY A 245 17.49 5.20 8.87
C GLY A 245 18.26 3.91 9.22
N SER A 246 17.60 2.97 9.91
CA SER A 246 18.15 1.66 10.31
C SER A 246 17.21 0.54 9.85
N ASP A 247 17.44 -0.68 10.34
CA ASP A 247 16.56 -1.82 10.10
C ASP A 247 15.14 -1.55 10.61
N ALA A 248 14.17 -2.25 10.04
CA ALA A 248 12.79 -2.20 10.50
C ALA A 248 12.68 -2.76 11.92
N ILE A 249 11.91 -2.09 12.75
CA ILE A 249 11.70 -2.46 14.15
C ILE A 249 10.19 -2.63 14.38
N GLN A 250 9.79 -3.81 14.81
CA GLN A 250 8.47 -4.08 15.35
C GLN A 250 8.44 -3.76 16.84
N LEU A 251 7.42 -3.03 17.29
CA LEU A 251 7.25 -2.74 18.72
C LEU A 251 6.46 -3.84 19.44
N PRO A 252 6.84 -4.20 20.69
CA PRO A 252 6.01 -4.99 21.56
C PRO A 252 4.64 -4.33 21.76
N HIS A 253 3.57 -5.10 21.91
CA HIS A 253 2.21 -4.59 22.01
C HIS A 253 2.03 -3.52 23.10
N GLU A 254 2.75 -3.65 24.20
CA GLU A 254 2.72 -2.74 25.34
C GLU A 254 3.30 -1.35 25.02
N GLU A 255 4.18 -1.26 24.03
CA GLU A 255 4.87 -0.02 23.62
C GLU A 255 4.26 0.65 22.40
N GLN A 256 3.28 0.00 21.74
CA GLN A 256 2.71 0.48 20.48
C GLN A 256 1.81 1.70 20.65
N ALA A 257 1.19 1.89 21.81
CA ALA A 257 0.20 2.94 22.03
C ALA A 257 0.85 4.34 22.05
N VAL A 258 0.42 5.19 21.11
CA VAL A 258 0.83 6.59 20.99
C VAL A 258 -0.42 7.45 21.01
N LYS A 259 -0.47 8.51 21.83
CA LYS A 259 -1.59 9.44 21.80
C LYS A 259 -1.68 10.15 20.46
N TYR A 260 -2.88 10.28 19.94
CA TYR A 260 -3.11 10.98 18.67
C TYR A 260 -2.54 12.41 18.68
N THR A 261 -2.61 13.10 19.80
CA THR A 261 -2.06 14.46 19.97
C THR A 261 -0.53 14.50 19.96
N GLU A 262 0.13 13.39 20.23
CA GLU A 262 1.59 13.24 20.28
C GLU A 262 2.17 12.62 19.00
N LEU A 263 1.35 12.38 17.99
CA LEU A 263 1.76 11.69 16.75
C LEU A 263 3.01 12.32 16.10
N LEU A 264 3.09 13.66 16.08
CA LEU A 264 4.22 14.41 15.50
C LEU A 264 5.33 14.76 16.51
N SER A 265 5.22 14.29 17.74
CA SER A 265 6.20 14.55 18.80
C SER A 265 6.55 13.28 19.59
N ASN A 266 6.25 12.10 19.05
CA ASN A 266 6.55 10.84 19.71
C ASN A 266 8.07 10.55 19.73
N LYS A 267 8.50 9.72 20.68
CA LYS A 267 9.92 9.42 20.94
C LYS A 267 10.65 8.66 19.81
N TYR A 268 9.91 8.13 18.82
CA TYR A 268 10.46 7.33 17.73
C TYR A 268 10.86 8.17 16.51
N LEU A 269 10.43 9.44 16.46
CA LEU A 269 10.77 10.36 15.38
C LEU A 269 12.24 10.79 15.46
N PRO A 270 12.89 11.11 14.30
CA PRO A 270 14.25 11.65 14.30
C PRO A 270 14.36 12.93 15.13
N THR A 271 15.39 13.02 15.99
CA THR A 271 15.65 14.22 16.81
C THR A 271 16.97 14.90 16.47
N ASP A 272 17.81 14.24 15.71
CA ASP A 272 19.20 14.62 15.39
C ASP A 272 19.34 15.38 14.08
N ARG A 273 18.28 15.46 13.27
CA ARG A 273 18.29 16.07 11.94
C ARG A 273 16.95 16.72 11.59
N ARG A 274 16.98 17.61 10.59
CA ARG A 274 15.75 18.13 9.97
C ARG A 274 15.19 17.09 8.99
N TYR A 275 13.88 16.90 8.98
CA TYR A 275 13.18 15.97 8.11
C TYR A 275 11.82 16.49 7.69
N THR A 276 11.25 15.93 6.66
CA THR A 276 9.90 16.22 6.19
C THR A 276 9.14 14.90 6.06
N LEU A 277 8.05 14.77 6.82
CA LEU A 277 7.18 13.59 6.75
C LEU A 277 6.00 13.84 5.83
N VAL A 278 5.72 12.87 5.00
CA VAL A 278 4.48 12.74 4.25
C VAL A 278 3.57 11.79 5.01
N VAL A 279 2.34 12.25 5.28
CA VAL A 279 1.31 11.46 5.96
C VAL A 279 0.33 10.95 4.93
N SER A 280 0.18 9.64 4.86
CA SER A 280 -0.72 8.94 3.95
C SER A 280 -1.76 8.17 4.75
N PRO A 281 -3.06 8.48 4.64
CA PRO A 281 -4.10 7.73 5.34
C PRO A 281 -4.30 6.36 4.69
N LEU A 282 -4.55 5.36 5.53
CA LEU A 282 -4.81 3.98 5.13
C LEU A 282 -6.29 3.67 5.35
N PHE A 283 -7.06 3.57 4.28
CA PHE A 283 -8.51 3.34 4.34
C PHE A 283 -9.02 2.58 3.11
N SER A 284 -10.18 1.98 3.26
CA SER A 284 -10.95 1.38 2.15
C SER A 284 -12.42 1.67 2.37
N ASN A 285 -13.03 2.46 1.46
CA ASN A 285 -14.35 3.05 1.61
C ASN A 285 -14.47 3.81 2.95
N GLU A 286 -15.39 3.42 3.82
CA GLU A 286 -15.66 4.04 5.11
C GLU A 286 -14.77 3.50 6.25
N GLU A 287 -13.99 2.45 6.00
CA GLU A 287 -13.12 1.85 7.01
C GLU A 287 -11.72 2.46 6.97
N HIS A 288 -11.29 3.04 8.08
CA HIS A 288 -9.97 3.62 8.28
C HIS A 288 -9.13 2.69 9.15
N TYR A 289 -8.00 2.25 8.62
CA TYR A 289 -7.10 1.28 9.28
C TYR A 289 -5.96 1.93 10.04
N GLY A 290 -5.55 3.14 9.62
CA GLY A 290 -4.43 3.84 10.23
C GLY A 290 -3.82 4.89 9.33
N ILE A 291 -2.53 5.15 9.52
CA ILE A 291 -1.73 6.06 8.72
C ILE A 291 -0.33 5.50 8.48
N LEU A 292 0.21 5.80 7.31
CA LEU A 292 1.62 5.68 7.00
C LEU A 292 2.25 7.08 7.04
N MET A 293 3.27 7.25 7.87
CA MET A 293 4.10 8.44 7.85
C MET A 293 5.47 8.04 7.30
N CYS A 294 5.98 8.76 6.30
CA CYS A 294 7.28 8.44 5.73
C CYS A 294 8.02 9.69 5.23
N GLU A 295 9.33 9.60 5.25
CA GLU A 295 10.23 10.55 4.62
C GLU A 295 10.64 10.00 3.25
N ILE A 296 10.26 10.71 2.19
CA ILE A 296 10.44 10.27 0.82
C ILE A 296 10.85 11.43 -0.07
N LYS A 297 11.81 11.21 -0.97
CA LYS A 297 12.23 12.18 -1.96
C LYS A 297 11.16 12.36 -3.04
N HIS A 298 11.08 13.55 -3.60
CA HIS A 298 10.08 13.92 -4.61
C HIS A 298 10.07 12.96 -5.83
N GLU A 299 11.20 12.48 -6.25
CA GLU A 299 11.36 11.57 -7.40
C GLU A 299 10.67 10.21 -7.19
N TYR A 300 10.51 9.76 -5.93
CA TYR A 300 9.90 8.49 -5.56
C TYR A 300 8.43 8.62 -5.11
N PHE A 301 7.86 9.82 -5.16
CA PHE A 301 6.52 10.10 -4.64
C PHE A 301 5.42 9.25 -5.28
N ASN A 302 5.59 8.84 -6.54
CA ASN A 302 4.63 7.98 -7.24
C ASN A 302 4.52 6.59 -6.59
N TYR A 303 5.60 6.10 -5.98
CA TYR A 303 5.60 4.80 -5.29
C TYR A 303 4.84 4.83 -3.98
N LEU A 304 4.79 5.97 -3.30
CA LEU A 304 4.01 6.13 -2.07
C LEU A 304 2.53 5.85 -2.32
N GLN A 305 1.99 6.29 -3.46
CA GLN A 305 0.60 6.01 -3.81
C GLN A 305 0.38 4.51 -4.02
N SER A 306 1.27 3.84 -4.75
CA SER A 306 1.20 2.38 -4.97
C SER A 306 1.30 1.62 -3.64
N VAL A 307 2.25 1.97 -2.79
CA VAL A 307 2.40 1.41 -1.43
C VAL A 307 1.13 1.59 -0.62
N THR A 308 0.57 2.80 -0.58
CA THR A 308 -0.65 3.09 0.18
C THR A 308 -1.82 2.22 -0.28
N VAL A 309 -2.01 2.08 -1.61
CA VAL A 309 -3.08 1.23 -2.17
C VAL A 309 -2.88 -0.23 -1.78
N GLN A 310 -1.66 -0.75 -1.88
CA GLN A 310 -1.35 -2.14 -1.52
C GLN A 310 -1.52 -2.40 -0.03
N LEU A 311 -1.11 -1.46 0.83
CA LEU A 311 -1.34 -1.52 2.27
C LEU A 311 -2.83 -1.52 2.62
N CYS A 312 -3.61 -0.62 2.03
CA CYS A 312 -5.06 -0.58 2.24
C CYS A 312 -5.73 -1.91 1.85
N ALA A 313 -5.33 -2.49 0.70
CA ALA A 313 -5.83 -3.78 0.26
C ALA A 313 -5.47 -4.92 1.24
N ALA A 314 -4.21 -4.98 1.68
CA ALA A 314 -3.75 -5.97 2.64
C ALA A 314 -4.48 -5.85 4.00
N LEU A 315 -4.59 -4.64 4.53
CA LEU A 315 -5.27 -4.37 5.81
C LEU A 315 -6.77 -4.71 5.74
N LYS A 316 -7.43 -4.42 4.60
CA LYS A 316 -8.82 -4.85 4.38
C LYS A 316 -8.96 -6.37 4.43
N ILE A 317 -8.09 -7.10 3.72
CA ILE A 317 -8.11 -8.57 3.71
C ILE A 317 -7.85 -9.12 5.12
N ILE A 318 -6.86 -8.61 5.83
CA ILE A 318 -6.55 -9.02 7.22
C ILE A 318 -7.76 -8.77 8.13
N THR A 319 -8.41 -7.61 8.01
CA THR A 319 -9.61 -7.29 8.79
C THR A 319 -10.75 -8.27 8.49
N LEU A 320 -10.98 -8.59 7.21
CA LEU A 320 -11.99 -9.57 6.81
C LEU A 320 -11.67 -10.98 7.33
N MET A 321 -10.40 -11.40 7.28
CA MET A 321 -9.96 -12.69 7.84
C MET A 321 -10.20 -12.76 9.36
N LYS A 322 -9.91 -11.68 10.09
CA LYS A 322 -10.20 -11.58 11.53
C LYS A 322 -11.68 -11.71 11.83
N GLN A 323 -12.53 -10.99 11.09
CA GLN A 323 -13.99 -11.07 11.22
C GLN A 323 -14.50 -12.47 10.90
N GLN A 324 -14.01 -13.08 9.83
CA GLN A 324 -14.37 -14.43 9.44
C GLN A 324 -14.01 -15.45 10.53
N ALA A 325 -12.83 -15.38 11.11
CA ALA A 325 -12.38 -16.28 12.19
C ALA A 325 -13.29 -16.17 13.42
N VAL A 326 -13.67 -14.95 13.83
CA VAL A 326 -14.59 -14.70 14.94
C VAL A 326 -15.97 -15.30 14.63
N THR A 327 -16.51 -15.03 13.44
CA THR A 327 -17.82 -15.54 13.00
C THR A 327 -17.86 -17.06 12.96
N GLN A 328 -16.81 -17.70 12.42
CA GLN A 328 -16.71 -19.15 12.40
C GLN A 328 -16.69 -19.75 13.82
N LYS A 329 -15.97 -19.13 14.76
CA LYS A 329 -15.94 -19.56 16.15
C LYS A 329 -17.32 -19.46 16.80
N GLN A 330 -18.04 -18.36 16.56
CA GLN A 330 -19.41 -18.17 17.06
C GLN A 330 -20.38 -19.19 16.46
N LEU A 331 -20.32 -19.39 15.13
CA LEU A 331 -21.14 -20.38 14.44
C LEU A 331 -20.93 -21.79 14.98
N LYS A 332 -19.67 -22.18 15.18
CA LYS A 332 -19.32 -23.49 15.75
C LYS A 332 -19.92 -23.66 17.14
N LYS A 333 -19.85 -22.63 17.98
CA LYS A 333 -20.46 -22.64 19.32
C LYS A 333 -21.98 -22.81 19.25
N SER A 334 -22.65 -22.02 18.39
CA SER A 334 -24.11 -22.12 18.21
C SER A 334 -24.55 -23.48 17.67
N LEU A 335 -23.78 -24.08 16.75
CA LEU A 335 -24.08 -25.43 16.24
C LEU A 335 -24.00 -26.50 17.35
N ILE A 336 -23.03 -26.41 18.26
CA ILE A 336 -22.94 -27.32 19.41
C ILE A 336 -24.16 -27.15 20.31
N GLU A 337 -24.51 -25.93 20.67
CA GLU A 337 -25.66 -25.61 21.52
C GLU A 337 -26.98 -26.09 20.90
N ILE A 338 -27.20 -25.86 19.60
CA ILE A 338 -28.35 -26.37 18.87
C ILE A 338 -28.40 -27.89 18.90
N LYS A 339 -27.28 -28.56 18.74
CA LYS A 339 -27.22 -30.02 18.78
C LYS A 339 -27.58 -30.56 20.16
N GLU A 340 -27.03 -30.00 21.23
CA GLU A 340 -27.33 -30.36 22.61
C GLU A 340 -28.81 -30.15 22.92
N ASN A 341 -29.37 -29.00 22.54
CA ASN A 341 -30.78 -28.70 22.72
C ASN A 341 -31.70 -29.66 21.93
N ASN A 342 -31.33 -30.02 20.70
CA ASN A 342 -32.08 -31.00 19.91
C ASN A 342 -32.04 -32.41 20.51
N GLU A 343 -30.89 -32.84 21.07
CA GLU A 343 -30.78 -34.11 21.79
C GLU A 343 -31.69 -34.11 23.03
N LEU A 344 -31.65 -33.03 23.83
CA LEU A 344 -32.52 -32.88 24.98
C LEU A 344 -34.02 -32.90 24.59
N LEU A 345 -34.41 -32.14 23.59
CA LEU A 345 -35.80 -32.12 23.08
C LEU A 345 -36.22 -33.49 22.55
N ARG A 346 -35.30 -34.21 21.92
CA ARG A 346 -35.56 -35.58 21.42
C ARG A 346 -35.79 -36.53 22.56
N ASP A 347 -35.04 -36.46 23.64
CA ASP A 347 -35.19 -37.31 24.83
C ASP A 347 -36.49 -36.99 25.58
N LEU A 348 -36.83 -35.70 25.74
CA LEU A 348 -38.12 -35.27 26.28
C LEU A 348 -39.31 -35.74 25.44
N SER A 349 -39.19 -35.66 24.10
CA SER A 349 -40.26 -36.11 23.16
C SER A 349 -40.41 -37.63 23.11
N ARG A 350 -39.49 -38.42 23.65
CA ARG A 350 -39.53 -39.90 23.68
C ARG A 350 -40.07 -40.46 24.95
N GLN A 351 -40.24 -39.65 25.98
CA GLN A 351 -40.75 -40.08 27.29
C GLN A 351 -42.18 -39.64 27.45
N ASP A 352 -42.91 -40.42 28.24
CA ASP A 352 -44.22 -40.08 28.76
C ASP A 352 -44.08 -39.12 29.93
N ALA A 353 -44.81 -38.02 29.90
CA ALA A 353 -44.67 -36.94 30.88
C ALA A 353 -45.05 -37.36 32.30
N LEU A 354 -45.96 -38.32 32.48
CA LEU A 354 -46.41 -38.80 33.78
C LEU A 354 -45.41 -39.80 34.35
N THR A 355 -45.05 -40.83 33.58
CA THR A 355 -44.28 -41.99 34.12
C THR A 355 -42.78 -41.91 33.90
N GLY A 356 -42.33 -41.07 33.02
CA GLY A 356 -40.93 -41.01 32.57
C GLY A 356 -40.45 -42.31 31.85
N CYS A 357 -41.39 -43.20 31.50
CA CYS A 357 -41.11 -44.32 30.60
C CYS A 357 -41.05 -43.85 29.16
N TYR A 358 -40.50 -44.67 28.24
CA TYR A 358 -40.65 -44.35 26.84
C TYR A 358 -42.12 -44.31 26.43
N ASN A 359 -42.52 -43.24 25.79
CA ASN A 359 -43.82 -43.19 25.14
C ASN A 359 -43.80 -44.13 23.89
N ARG A 360 -44.92 -44.28 23.22
CA ARG A 360 -45.04 -45.16 22.04
C ARG A 360 -43.94 -44.93 21.02
N ARG A 361 -43.63 -43.66 20.72
CA ARG A 361 -42.58 -43.27 19.76
C ARG A 361 -41.20 -43.67 20.26
N GLY A 362 -40.87 -43.30 21.48
CA GLY A 362 -39.58 -43.61 22.10
C GLY A 362 -39.30 -45.10 22.19
N PHE A 363 -40.36 -45.89 22.52
CA PHE A 363 -40.26 -47.33 22.55
C PHE A 363 -39.92 -47.95 21.20
N PHE A 364 -40.60 -47.57 20.12
CA PHE A 364 -40.34 -48.11 18.79
C PHE A 364 -38.98 -47.64 18.22
N GLU A 365 -38.58 -46.45 18.53
CA GLU A 365 -37.24 -45.95 18.12
C GLU A 365 -36.13 -46.73 18.83
N GLU A 366 -36.23 -46.97 20.15
CA GLU A 366 -35.28 -47.74 20.90
C GLU A 366 -35.27 -49.23 20.50
N LEU A 367 -36.42 -49.80 20.28
CA LEU A 367 -36.54 -51.18 19.79
C LEU A 367 -35.87 -51.34 18.45
N ARG A 368 -36.12 -50.45 17.49
CA ARG A 368 -35.44 -50.49 16.18
C ARG A 368 -33.93 -50.39 16.33
N LYS A 369 -33.44 -49.50 17.17
CA LYS A 369 -32.00 -49.30 17.41
C LYS A 369 -31.36 -50.56 17.98
N ARG A 370 -32.03 -51.25 18.92
CA ARG A 370 -31.54 -52.51 19.48
C ARG A 370 -31.56 -53.69 18.49
N LEU A 371 -32.63 -53.78 17.66
CA LEU A 371 -32.77 -54.84 16.66
C LEU A 371 -31.83 -54.65 15.45
N SER A 372 -31.46 -53.42 15.11
CA SER A 372 -30.56 -53.13 14.00
C SER A 372 -29.06 -53.08 14.41
N ASN A 373 -28.74 -53.40 15.65
CA ASN A 373 -27.35 -53.45 16.09
C ASN A 373 -26.75 -54.79 15.79
N ASP A 374 -25.75 -54.88 14.91
CA ASP A 374 -25.05 -56.10 14.49
C ASP A 374 -24.45 -56.91 15.65
N LYS A 375 -24.23 -56.31 16.82
CA LYS A 375 -23.79 -56.96 18.03
C LYS A 375 -24.84 -57.90 18.67
N ASN A 376 -26.13 -57.70 18.30
CA ASN A 376 -27.25 -58.45 18.84
C ASN A 376 -27.74 -59.50 17.85
N GLU A 377 -27.00 -59.84 16.81
CA GLU A 377 -27.37 -60.83 15.80
C GLU A 377 -27.49 -62.21 16.45
N GLY A 378 -28.70 -62.76 16.43
CA GLY A 378 -29.03 -64.03 17.07
C GLY A 378 -29.65 -63.94 18.47
N GLU A 379 -29.74 -62.78 19.10
CA GLU A 379 -30.45 -62.62 20.36
C GLU A 379 -32.00 -62.66 20.17
N LYS A 380 -32.69 -63.26 21.12
CA LYS A 380 -34.17 -63.32 21.11
C LYS A 380 -34.70 -62.19 22.01
N ALA A 381 -35.68 -61.47 21.47
CA ALA A 381 -36.42 -60.47 22.20
C ALA A 381 -37.85 -60.95 22.53
N ILE A 382 -38.32 -60.70 23.74
CA ILE A 382 -39.68 -60.97 24.15
C ILE A 382 -40.41 -59.62 24.30
N MET A 383 -41.55 -59.49 23.63
CA MET A 383 -42.40 -58.30 23.81
C MET A 383 -43.55 -58.65 24.73
N VAL A 384 -43.74 -57.87 25.77
CA VAL A 384 -44.84 -58.03 26.75
C VAL A 384 -45.76 -56.82 26.65
N PHE A 385 -47.04 -57.10 26.58
CA PHE A 385 -48.10 -56.08 26.68
C PHE A 385 -48.76 -56.23 28.07
N ALA A 386 -48.84 -55.17 28.79
CA ALA A 386 -49.47 -55.12 30.10
C ALA A 386 -50.51 -54.00 30.12
N ASP A 387 -51.63 -54.21 30.75
CA ASP A 387 -52.71 -53.24 30.94
C ASP A 387 -53.14 -53.20 32.39
N LEU A 388 -53.60 -52.04 32.86
CA LEU A 388 -54.06 -51.81 34.19
C LEU A 388 -55.60 -52.07 34.29
N ASP A 389 -55.97 -53.13 34.93
CA ASP A 389 -57.36 -53.48 35.15
C ASP A 389 -58.08 -52.42 36.01
N CYS A 390 -59.29 -52.09 35.64
CA CYS A 390 -60.17 -51.20 36.42
C CYS A 390 -59.71 -49.78 36.59
N LEU A 391 -58.76 -49.26 35.77
CA LEU A 391 -58.29 -47.87 35.87
C LEU A 391 -59.41 -46.85 35.78
N LYS A 392 -60.36 -47.07 34.89
CA LYS A 392 -61.59 -46.23 34.78
C LYS A 392 -62.37 -46.19 36.11
N THR A 393 -62.47 -47.32 36.78
CA THR A 393 -63.23 -47.40 38.07
C THR A 393 -62.44 -46.62 39.17
N ILE A 394 -61.16 -46.66 39.16
CA ILE A 394 -60.31 -45.87 40.06
C ILE A 394 -60.52 -44.36 39.79
N ASN A 395 -60.45 -43.92 38.54
CA ASN A 395 -60.70 -42.54 38.16
C ASN A 395 -62.15 -42.07 38.58
N ASP A 396 -63.17 -42.88 38.28
CA ASP A 396 -64.55 -42.51 38.55
C ASP A 396 -64.89 -42.47 40.07
N LYS A 397 -64.22 -43.26 40.89
CA LYS A 397 -64.46 -43.33 42.36
C LYS A 397 -63.57 -42.44 43.19
N PHE A 398 -62.29 -42.24 42.77
CA PHE A 398 -61.29 -41.61 43.59
C PHE A 398 -60.63 -40.37 42.94
N GLY A 399 -61.03 -40.12 41.70
CA GLY A 399 -60.44 -38.97 40.93
C GLY A 399 -59.27 -39.34 40.11
N HIS A 400 -58.88 -38.42 39.16
CA HIS A 400 -57.81 -38.60 38.22
C HIS A 400 -56.39 -38.65 38.90
N GLU A 401 -56.27 -37.97 40.04
CA GLU A 401 -54.96 -38.00 40.79
C GLU A 401 -54.64 -39.43 41.28
N GLU A 402 -55.63 -40.19 41.74
CA GLU A 402 -55.44 -41.59 42.18
C GLU A 402 -55.23 -42.51 40.97
N GLY A 403 -55.81 -42.21 39.83
CA GLY A 403 -55.54 -42.93 38.57
C GLY A 403 -54.10 -42.70 38.12
N ASP A 404 -53.64 -41.47 38.15
CA ASP A 404 -52.26 -41.11 37.83
C ASP A 404 -51.29 -41.77 38.80
N PHE A 405 -51.60 -41.85 40.11
CA PHE A 405 -50.81 -42.55 41.11
C PHE A 405 -50.72 -44.05 40.79
N ALA A 406 -51.84 -44.69 40.38
CA ALA A 406 -51.87 -46.08 39.97
C ALA A 406 -50.95 -46.36 38.74
N ILE A 407 -51.01 -45.49 37.73
CA ILE A 407 -50.18 -45.59 36.54
C ILE A 407 -48.67 -45.40 36.93
N LEU A 408 -48.37 -44.40 37.76
CA LEU A 408 -46.99 -44.18 38.27
C LEU A 408 -46.47 -45.37 39.06
N SER A 409 -47.32 -45.99 39.88
CA SER A 409 -46.93 -47.14 40.70
C SER A 409 -46.63 -48.37 39.83
N ALA A 410 -47.48 -48.62 38.82
CA ALA A 410 -47.24 -49.70 37.87
C ALA A 410 -45.94 -49.46 37.06
N ALA A 411 -45.73 -48.25 36.58
CA ALA A 411 -44.51 -47.89 35.85
C ALA A 411 -43.25 -48.06 36.70
N LYS A 412 -43.29 -47.70 38.00
CA LYS A 412 -42.17 -47.95 38.94
C LYS A 412 -41.91 -49.43 39.14
N ILE A 413 -42.93 -50.25 39.32
CA ILE A 413 -42.78 -51.71 39.44
C ILE A 413 -42.12 -52.28 38.20
N LEU A 414 -42.61 -51.94 37.01
CA LEU A 414 -42.04 -52.41 35.75
C LEU A 414 -40.56 -51.98 35.58
N LYS A 415 -40.22 -50.76 35.93
CA LYS A 415 -38.82 -50.28 35.85
C LYS A 415 -37.89 -51.01 36.83
N HIS A 416 -38.39 -51.55 37.96
CA HIS A 416 -37.56 -52.24 38.93
C HIS A 416 -37.50 -53.77 38.64
N SER A 417 -38.43 -54.29 37.88
CA SER A 417 -38.54 -55.73 37.60
C SER A 417 -37.83 -56.15 36.31
N PHE A 418 -37.57 -55.21 35.46
CA PHE A 418 -36.97 -55.36 34.15
C PHE A 418 -35.85 -54.32 33.88
#